data_d91c948ee9e14f5c5cc622a1d92ba654
#
_entry.id   d91c948ee9e14f5c5cc622a1d92ba654
#
_cell.length_a   1.000
_cell.length_b   1.000
_cell.length_c   1.000
_cell.angle_alpha   90.00
_cell.angle_beta   90.00
_cell.angle_gamma   90.00
#
_symmetry.space_group_name_H-M   'P 1'
#
loop_
_entity.id
_entity.type
_entity.pdbx_description
1 polymer ?
#
loop_
_entity_poly.entity_id
_entity_poly.type
_entity_poly.pdbx_seq_one_letter_code
_entity_poly.pdbx_strand_id
1 'polypeptide(L)'
;LVIQACWAGTPGGKVHLVTQPTQQAIPLQAQAGAIISNAVVPPCASVELWVANAPQAKRVATFPFPKSGRRFILVMQGEHPASMRAWLVPADLEVFPWGSACLLNLSDKRLRCRLNDQVGEVDPGKSGVIPFTATER
;
A
#
# COMPACT_ATOMS: atom_id res chain seq x y z
N LEU A 1 -1.95 12.01 8.23
CA LEU A 1 -1.99 10.85 7.35
C LEU A 1 -1.38 9.65 8.06
N VAL A 2 -2.07 8.54 8.03
CA VAL A 2 -1.60 7.28 8.60
C VAL A 2 -1.32 6.31 7.47
N ILE A 3 -0.12 5.75 7.44
CA ILE A 3 0.27 4.74 6.47
C ILE A 3 0.61 3.45 7.20
N GLN A 4 -0.03 2.37 6.80
CA GLN A 4 0.31 1.02 7.18
C GLN A 4 0.96 0.35 5.97
N ALA A 5 1.92 -0.52 6.20
CA ALA A 5 2.67 -1.12 5.10
C ALA A 5 2.70 -2.64 5.20
N CYS A 6 2.72 -3.29 4.06
CA CYS A 6 2.93 -4.73 3.99
C CYS A 6 3.68 -5.10 2.71
N TRP A 7 4.30 -6.26 2.75
CA TRP A 7 4.94 -6.86 1.58
C TRP A 7 4.01 -7.88 0.94
N ALA A 8 3.88 -7.78 -0.37
CA ALA A 8 3.28 -8.84 -1.16
C ALA A 8 4.39 -9.79 -1.60
N GLY A 9 4.57 -10.86 -0.84
CA GLY A 9 5.65 -11.82 -1.05
C GLY A 9 6.85 -11.57 -0.15
N THR A 10 8.03 -11.95 -0.60
CA THR A 10 9.27 -11.84 0.19
C THR A 10 9.69 -10.38 0.38
N PRO A 11 10.00 -9.96 1.61
CA PRO A 11 10.48 -8.60 1.86
C PRO A 11 11.80 -8.32 1.12
N GLY A 12 11.88 -7.13 0.52
CA GLY A 12 13.07 -6.70 -0.23
C GLY A 12 14.07 -5.89 0.59
N GLY A 13 13.83 -5.71 1.88
CA GLY A 13 14.72 -4.96 2.76
C GLY A 13 13.99 -4.13 3.80
N LYS A 14 14.73 -3.33 4.56
CA LYS A 14 14.15 -2.37 5.48
C LYS A 14 13.67 -1.15 4.73
N VAL A 15 12.52 -0.63 5.09
CA VAL A 15 11.90 0.49 4.40
C VAL A 15 11.70 1.68 5.33
N HIS A 16 11.75 2.86 4.76
CA HIS A 16 11.38 4.09 5.44
C HIS A 16 10.80 5.08 4.43
N LEU A 17 10.06 6.04 4.95
CA LEU A 17 9.53 7.13 4.16
C LEU A 17 10.37 8.38 4.37
N VAL A 18 10.48 9.21 3.34
CA VAL A 18 11.09 10.54 3.43
C VAL A 18 10.09 11.55 2.90
N THR A 19 9.77 12.53 3.72
CA THR A 19 8.86 13.61 3.31
C THR A 19 9.63 14.71 2.58
N GLN A 20 8.99 15.31 1.58
CA GLN A 20 9.56 16.43 0.85
C GLN A 20 8.66 17.66 1.02
N PRO A 21 9.19 18.88 1.17
CA PRO A 21 10.62 19.23 1.09
C PRO A 21 11.39 19.11 2.40
N THR A 22 10.74 18.76 3.51
CA THR A 22 11.37 18.77 4.85
C THR A 22 12.42 17.69 5.05
N GLN A 23 12.43 16.65 4.21
CA GLN A 23 13.36 15.52 4.29
C GLN A 23 13.33 14.79 5.63
N GLN A 24 12.15 14.69 6.21
CA GLN A 24 11.97 13.95 7.45
C GLN A 24 11.90 12.45 7.15
N ALA A 25 12.73 11.67 7.81
CA ALA A 25 12.71 10.21 7.70
C ALA A 25 11.72 9.61 8.69
N ILE A 26 10.85 8.74 8.20
CA ILE A 26 9.84 8.07 9.00
C ILE A 26 10.04 6.56 8.81
N PRO A 27 10.45 5.83 9.87
CA PRO A 27 10.62 4.38 9.74
C PRO A 27 9.29 3.69 9.51
N LEU A 28 9.31 2.66 8.67
CA LEU A 28 8.17 1.78 8.45
C LEU A 28 8.51 0.38 8.92
N GLN A 29 7.55 -0.25 9.59
CA GLN A 29 7.63 -1.67 9.88
C GLN A 29 6.67 -2.38 8.95
N ALA A 30 7.18 -3.33 8.19
CA ALA A 30 6.40 -4.07 7.21
C ALA A 30 6.77 -5.54 7.24
N GLN A 31 5.77 -6.40 7.17
CA GLN A 31 5.92 -7.85 7.10
C GLN A 31 5.25 -8.38 5.85
N ALA A 32 5.63 -9.59 5.47
CA ALA A 32 4.96 -10.29 4.39
C ALA A 32 3.56 -10.72 4.85
N GLY A 33 2.56 -10.36 4.08
CA GLY A 33 1.19 -10.82 4.31
C GLY A 33 0.49 -10.26 5.54
N ALA A 34 1.07 -9.28 6.23
CA ALA A 34 0.47 -8.73 7.44
C ALA A 34 0.68 -7.23 7.55
N ILE A 35 -0.29 -6.55 8.15
CA ILE A 35 -0.25 -5.12 8.44
C ILE A 35 -0.08 -5.01 9.96
N ILE A 36 1.07 -4.51 10.42
CA ILE A 36 1.45 -4.60 11.82
C ILE A 36 1.58 -3.28 12.57
N SER A 37 1.79 -2.18 11.89
CA SER A 37 1.99 -0.91 12.58
C SER A 37 1.59 0.27 11.72
N ASN A 38 1.45 1.42 12.37
CA ASN A 38 1.10 2.68 11.72
C ASN A 38 2.31 3.59 11.67
N ALA A 39 2.48 4.27 10.54
CA ALA A 39 3.37 5.42 10.44
C ALA A 39 2.52 6.68 10.28
N VAL A 40 2.83 7.71 11.06
CA VAL A 40 2.13 8.99 10.97
C VAL A 40 2.95 9.93 10.11
N VAL A 41 2.34 10.43 9.03
CA VAL A 41 3.01 11.31 8.07
C VAL A 41 2.41 12.70 8.19
N PRO A 42 3.22 13.71 8.55
CA PRO A 42 2.73 15.08 8.62
C PRO A 42 2.45 15.63 7.21
N PRO A 43 1.67 16.71 7.09
CA PRO A 43 1.45 17.35 5.79
C PRO A 43 2.75 17.71 5.11
N CYS A 44 2.86 17.40 3.82
CA CYS A 44 4.05 17.64 3.01
C CYS A 44 3.67 17.69 1.53
N ALA A 45 4.64 17.94 0.66
CA ALA A 45 4.38 17.98 -0.77
C ALA A 45 4.33 16.57 -1.37
N SER A 46 5.27 15.73 -0.97
CA SER A 46 5.35 14.34 -1.46
C SER A 46 6.02 13.45 -0.43
N VAL A 47 5.81 12.15 -0.61
CA VAL A 47 6.38 11.11 0.26
C VAL A 47 7.17 10.16 -0.63
N GLU A 48 8.42 9.94 -0.28
CA GLU A 48 9.29 9.01 -0.98
C GLU A 48 9.44 7.72 -0.19
N LEU A 49 9.41 6.60 -0.89
CA LEU A 49 9.69 5.30 -0.30
C LEU A 49 11.14 4.93 -0.61
N TRP A 50 11.89 4.65 0.44
CA TRP A 50 13.28 4.24 0.36
C TRP A 50 13.46 2.85 0.94
N VAL A 51 14.32 2.08 0.32
CA VAL A 51 14.66 0.73 0.77
C VAL A 51 16.15 0.71 1.08
N ALA A 52 16.46 0.36 2.32
CA ALA A 52 17.83 0.13 2.74
C ALA A 52 18.19 -1.30 2.38
N ASN A 53 19.03 -1.43 1.37
CA ASN A 53 19.65 -2.71 1.02
C ASN A 53 21.14 -2.44 0.97
N ALA A 54 21.91 -3.15 1.81
CA ALA A 54 23.34 -2.88 1.92
C ALA A 54 24.00 -2.88 0.53
N PRO A 55 24.95 -1.97 0.25
CA PRO A 55 25.49 -0.97 1.18
C PRO A 55 24.75 0.36 1.20
N GLN A 56 23.78 0.61 0.34
CA GLN A 56 23.14 1.92 0.22
C GLN A 56 21.62 1.82 0.16
N ALA A 57 20.94 2.83 0.74
CA ALA A 57 19.52 3.01 0.58
C ALA A 57 19.20 3.55 -0.81
N LYS A 58 18.08 3.12 -1.39
CA LYS A 58 17.61 3.57 -2.71
C LYS A 58 16.17 4.01 -2.64
N ARG A 59 15.86 5.10 -3.34
CA ARG A 59 14.48 5.53 -3.52
C ARG A 59 13.83 4.65 -4.58
N VAL A 60 12.70 4.03 -4.22
CA VAL A 60 11.99 3.11 -5.11
C VAL A 60 10.66 3.66 -5.62
N ALA A 61 10.09 4.63 -4.93
CA ALA A 61 8.83 5.24 -5.36
C ALA A 61 8.67 6.64 -4.76
N THR A 62 7.85 7.47 -5.40
CA THR A 62 7.47 8.79 -4.91
C THR A 62 5.96 8.93 -5.09
N PHE A 63 5.28 9.36 -4.04
CA PHE A 63 3.84 9.60 -4.07
C PHE A 63 3.56 11.07 -3.72
N PRO A 64 2.71 11.77 -4.50
CA PRO A 64 2.24 13.07 -4.05
C PRO A 64 1.45 12.90 -2.76
N PHE A 65 1.51 13.90 -1.88
CA PHE A 65 0.72 13.84 -0.65
C PHE A 65 -0.76 13.79 -1.04
N PRO A 66 -1.52 12.80 -0.55
CA PRO A 66 -2.91 12.65 -0.95
C PRO A 66 -3.75 13.88 -0.62
N LYS A 67 -4.60 14.28 -1.58
CA LYS A 67 -5.48 15.43 -1.39
C LYS A 67 -6.67 15.12 -0.48
N SER A 68 -7.03 13.85 -0.38
CA SER A 68 -8.14 13.38 0.44
C SER A 68 -7.78 12.04 1.07
N GLY A 69 -8.48 11.70 2.14
CA GLY A 69 -8.22 10.48 2.88
C GLY A 69 -7.21 10.70 4.00
N ARG A 70 -7.27 9.83 4.99
CA ARG A 70 -6.40 9.88 6.17
C ARG A 70 -5.62 8.60 6.40
N ARG A 71 -6.10 7.49 5.85
CA ARG A 71 -5.51 6.17 6.02
C ARG A 71 -5.20 5.55 4.68
N PHE A 72 -4.01 5.02 4.56
CA PHE A 72 -3.56 4.34 3.36
C PHE A 72 -2.79 3.09 3.74
N ILE A 73 -2.84 2.11 2.85
CA ILE A 73 -2.00 0.92 2.95
C ILE A 73 -0.99 0.98 1.83
N LEU A 74 0.28 0.92 2.19
CA LEU A 74 1.37 0.86 1.23
C LEU A 74 1.69 -0.61 1.00
N VAL A 75 1.45 -1.08 -0.21
CA VAL A 75 1.75 -2.45 -0.61
C VAL A 75 3.02 -2.43 -1.45
N MET A 76 3.99 -3.25 -1.06
CA MET A 76 5.29 -3.32 -1.72
C MET A 76 5.52 -4.72 -2.27
N GLN A 77 6.13 -4.79 -3.44
CA GLN A 77 6.46 -6.05 -4.09
C GLN A 77 7.83 -5.95 -4.75
N GLY A 78 8.65 -6.97 -4.59
CA GLY A 78 9.96 -7.07 -5.21
C GLY A 78 11.04 -7.42 -4.21
N GLU A 79 12.00 -8.25 -4.63
CA GLU A 79 13.10 -8.70 -3.77
C GLU A 79 14.29 -7.76 -3.82
N HIS A 80 14.39 -6.95 -4.87
CA HIS A 80 15.50 -6.03 -5.08
C HIS A 80 14.98 -4.63 -5.38
N PRO A 81 15.66 -3.57 -4.92
CA PRO A 81 15.21 -2.21 -5.18
C PRO A 81 14.95 -1.88 -6.64
N ALA A 82 15.75 -2.42 -7.56
CA ALA A 82 15.60 -2.15 -9.00
C ALA A 82 14.31 -2.73 -9.58
N SER A 83 13.77 -3.79 -8.99
CA SER A 83 12.53 -4.44 -9.46
C SER A 83 11.35 -4.16 -8.55
N MET A 84 11.54 -3.33 -7.53
CA MET A 84 10.50 -3.08 -6.54
C MET A 84 9.42 -2.17 -7.09
N ARG A 85 8.17 -2.49 -6.75
CA ARG A 85 7.00 -1.68 -7.04
C ARG A 85 6.24 -1.43 -5.75
N ALA A 86 5.53 -0.31 -5.71
CA ALA A 86 4.74 0.06 -4.53
C ALA A 86 3.44 0.72 -4.94
N TRP A 87 2.40 0.50 -4.15
CA TRP A 87 1.07 1.06 -4.36
C TRP A 87 0.58 1.65 -3.05
N LEU A 88 0.02 2.84 -3.13
CA LEU A 88 -0.61 3.50 -1.99
C LEU A 88 -2.12 3.38 -2.15
N VAL A 89 -2.73 2.54 -1.33
CA VAL A 89 -4.14 2.16 -1.44
C VAL A 89 -4.96 2.87 -0.37
N PRO A 90 -6.02 3.62 -0.75
CA PRO A 90 -6.89 4.25 0.25
C PRO A 90 -7.54 3.21 1.17
N ALA A 91 -7.53 3.47 2.47
CA ALA A 91 -8.02 2.53 3.48
C ALA A 91 -8.95 3.16 4.52
N ASP A 92 -9.45 4.38 4.27
CA ASP A 92 -10.47 4.97 5.13
C ASP A 92 -11.73 4.12 5.11
N LEU A 93 -12.46 4.11 6.22
CA LEU A 93 -13.69 3.32 6.33
C LEU A 93 -14.77 3.72 5.33
N GLU A 94 -14.73 4.94 4.82
CA GLU A 94 -15.64 5.40 3.77
C GLU A 94 -15.37 4.73 2.43
N VAL A 95 -14.10 4.38 2.16
CA VAL A 95 -13.68 3.76 0.91
C VAL A 95 -13.55 2.25 1.08
N PHE A 96 -13.10 1.82 2.25
CA PHE A 96 -12.89 0.42 2.58
C PHE A 96 -13.65 0.09 3.87
N PRO A 97 -14.98 -0.08 3.79
CA PRO A 97 -15.80 -0.29 4.97
C PRO A 97 -15.62 -1.69 5.56
N TRP A 98 -15.97 -1.81 6.83
CA TRP A 98 -16.02 -3.12 7.48
C TRP A 98 -16.92 -4.07 6.69
N GLY A 99 -16.55 -5.32 6.62
CA GLY A 99 -17.29 -6.33 5.88
C GLY A 99 -17.12 -6.20 4.37
N SER A 100 -16.04 -5.59 3.91
CA SER A 100 -15.67 -5.57 2.50
C SER A 100 -14.27 -6.11 2.30
N ALA A 101 -13.94 -6.46 1.06
CA ALA A 101 -12.61 -6.88 0.67
C ALA A 101 -12.02 -5.86 -0.29
N CYS A 102 -10.79 -5.46 -0.05
CA CYS A 102 -10.04 -4.62 -0.97
C CYS A 102 -9.14 -5.49 -1.82
N LEU A 103 -9.24 -5.35 -3.13
CA LEU A 103 -8.45 -6.09 -4.10
C LEU A 103 -7.45 -5.14 -4.74
N LEU A 104 -6.20 -5.54 -4.80
CA LEU A 104 -5.17 -4.83 -5.53
C LEU A 104 -4.64 -5.74 -6.62
N ASN A 105 -4.77 -5.29 -7.88
CA ASN A 105 -4.31 -6.08 -9.02
C ASN A 105 -2.84 -5.79 -9.30
N LEU A 106 -1.98 -6.73 -8.96
CA LEU A 106 -0.54 -6.63 -9.17
C LEU A 106 -0.10 -7.18 -10.53
N SER A 107 -1.02 -7.71 -11.32
CA SER A 107 -0.73 -8.25 -12.65
C SER A 107 -0.78 -7.17 -13.72
N ASP A 108 -0.42 -7.52 -14.94
CA ASP A 108 -0.51 -6.67 -16.12
C ASP A 108 -1.83 -6.83 -16.88
N LYS A 109 -2.77 -7.60 -16.34
CA LYS A 109 -4.04 -7.90 -16.98
C LYS A 109 -5.20 -7.47 -16.09
N ARG A 110 -6.32 -7.09 -16.72
CA ARG A 110 -7.56 -6.85 -15.99
C ARG A 110 -8.03 -8.16 -15.37
N LEU A 111 -8.34 -8.13 -14.08
CA LEU A 111 -8.80 -9.30 -13.35
C LEU A 111 -10.27 -9.16 -12.97
N ARG A 112 -10.97 -10.27 -13.08
CA ARG A 112 -12.33 -10.41 -12.60
C ARG A 112 -12.31 -11.30 -11.37
N CYS A 113 -12.82 -10.79 -10.28
CA CYS A 113 -12.82 -11.48 -9.00
C CYS A 113 -14.24 -11.69 -8.50
N ARG A 114 -14.47 -12.83 -7.89
CA ARG A 114 -15.77 -13.15 -7.30
C ARG A 114 -15.57 -13.45 -5.82
N LEU A 115 -16.38 -12.82 -5.00
CA LEU A 115 -16.41 -13.06 -3.56
C LEU A 115 -17.86 -13.29 -3.17
N ASN A 116 -18.21 -14.53 -2.85
CA ASN A 116 -19.59 -14.98 -2.72
C ASN A 116 -20.37 -14.67 -4.02
N ASP A 117 -21.44 -13.87 -3.93
CA ASP A 117 -22.24 -13.48 -5.09
C ASP A 117 -21.80 -12.15 -5.69
N GLN A 118 -20.80 -11.49 -5.10
CA GLN A 118 -20.31 -10.21 -5.57
C GLN A 118 -19.18 -10.41 -6.57
N VAL A 119 -19.25 -9.69 -7.68
CA VAL A 119 -18.24 -9.73 -8.72
C VAL A 119 -17.63 -8.34 -8.87
N GLY A 120 -16.32 -8.28 -8.93
CA GLY A 120 -15.59 -7.06 -9.18
C GLY A 120 -14.57 -7.25 -10.29
N GLU A 121 -14.28 -6.17 -11.01
CA GLU A 121 -13.22 -6.14 -12.00
C GLU A 121 -12.21 -5.07 -11.60
N VAL A 122 -10.93 -5.41 -11.69
CA VAL A 122 -9.85 -4.51 -11.29
C VAL A 122 -8.81 -4.45 -12.39
N ASP A 123 -8.53 -3.22 -12.83
CA ASP A 123 -7.51 -2.98 -13.85
C ASP A 123 -6.10 -3.12 -13.28
N PRO A 124 -5.10 -3.33 -14.13
CA PRO A 124 -3.72 -3.48 -13.68
C PRO A 124 -3.24 -2.31 -12.83
N GLY A 125 -2.62 -2.60 -11.70
CA GLY A 125 -2.09 -1.60 -10.79
C GLY A 125 -3.14 -0.79 -10.04
N LYS A 126 -4.42 -1.17 -10.13
CA LYS A 126 -5.52 -0.48 -9.48
C LYS A 126 -6.06 -1.31 -8.32
N SER A 127 -6.77 -0.64 -7.43
CA SER A 127 -7.50 -1.30 -6.35
C SER A 127 -9.00 -1.15 -6.55
N GLY A 128 -9.74 -2.07 -5.96
CA GLY A 128 -11.20 -2.04 -5.95
C GLY A 128 -11.71 -2.65 -4.67
N VAL A 129 -12.91 -2.26 -4.27
CA VAL A 129 -13.53 -2.76 -3.04
C VAL A 129 -14.78 -3.53 -3.41
N ILE A 130 -14.89 -4.76 -2.92
CA ILE A 130 -16.07 -5.61 -3.10
C ILE A 130 -16.79 -5.66 -1.77
N PRO A 131 -18.08 -5.24 -1.70
CA PRO A 131 -18.88 -5.42 -0.51
C PRO A 131 -19.00 -6.90 -0.19
N PHE A 132 -18.84 -7.22 1.06
CA PHE A 132 -18.81 -8.60 1.50
C PHE A 132 -19.87 -8.75 2.56
N THR A 133 -21.08 -9.11 2.13
CA THR A 133 -22.16 -9.35 3.07
C THR A 133 -21.93 -10.68 3.74
N ALA A 134 -21.60 -10.65 5.03
CA ALA A 134 -21.51 -11.87 5.79
C ALA A 134 -22.89 -12.52 5.76
N THR A 135 -22.96 -13.71 5.20
CA THR A 135 -24.19 -14.47 5.31
C THR A 135 -24.39 -14.86 6.76
N GLU A 136 -25.52 -14.56 7.26
CA GLU A 136 -25.83 -15.04 8.58
C GLU A 136 -25.86 -16.52 8.55
N ARG A 137 -25.36 -16.97 9.56
CA ARG A 137 -25.33 -18.36 9.52
C ARG A 137 -25.59 -18.92 10.72
#